data_0f08b6c2668d20c441345a227cb2a50c
#
_entry.id   0f08b6c2668d20c441345a227cb2a50c
#
_cell.length_a   1.000
_cell.length_b   1.000
_cell.length_c   1.000
_cell.angle_alpha   90.00
_cell.angle_beta   90.00
_cell.angle_gamma   90.00
#
_symmetry.space_group_name_H-M   'P 1'
#
loop_
_entity.id
_entity.type
_entity.pdbx_description
1 polymer ?
#
loop_
_entity_poly.entity_id
_entity_poly.type
_entity_poly.pdbx_seq_one_letter_code
_entity_poly.pdbx_strand_id
1 'polypeptide(L)'
;MANSNKNQENGWGGLWTEQKLDCFENYVKAYLTIMNAYREKYHWKLIYFDGFAGCGDRAKQKEAEGKTIDIFGQGSVTKEDMHLYEGAAERVVKLDKMPGFNYYYFVDKYEDNITRLQLKLAQYDIGKRTKYLHSDANYEICRLAKFMKEDAVRRTTPDKPFHYKTLCLLDPFGMSIDWDTIVTLAGKSLDLWILVPTGSIVSRLIQNDGTLRYPETLERFFGLPQKEIHERFYIKDQVHDLFGEHEEIRKVKNSIEVISEIYCEQLGTLFPYVTNKPLVLKNSNNVPIFSFVCASYNQTAVKIAQQIITKRQN
;
A
#
# COMPACT_ATOMS: atom_id res chain seq x y z
N MET A 1 -51.29 4.67 -1.53
CA MET A 1 -50.04 5.32 -1.97
C MET A 1 -48.89 4.59 -1.29
N ALA A 2 -48.26 3.73 -2.03
CA ALA A 2 -47.22 2.87 -1.50
C ALA A 2 -45.87 3.56 -1.62
N ASN A 3 -45.22 3.86 -0.49
CA ASN A 3 -43.83 4.30 -0.42
C ASN A 3 -42.92 3.09 -0.68
N SER A 4 -42.35 3.06 -1.86
CA SER A 4 -41.27 2.11 -2.20
C SER A 4 -39.97 2.56 -1.54
N ASN A 5 -39.68 2.05 -0.36
CA ASN A 5 -38.32 2.08 0.19
C ASN A 5 -37.45 1.20 -0.68
N LYS A 6 -36.70 1.81 -1.59
CA LYS A 6 -35.51 1.20 -2.20
C LYS A 6 -34.44 1.09 -1.11
N ASN A 7 -34.41 -0.05 -0.43
CA ASN A 7 -33.21 -0.49 0.28
C ASN A 7 -32.11 -0.66 -0.77
N GLN A 8 -31.25 0.35 -0.90
CA GLN A 8 -29.95 0.16 -1.50
C GLN A 8 -29.21 -0.81 -0.57
N GLU A 9 -29.09 -2.04 -1.00
CA GLU A 9 -28.12 -2.97 -0.45
C GLU A 9 -26.73 -2.35 -0.70
N ASN A 10 -26.24 -1.60 0.28
CA ASN A 10 -24.86 -1.16 0.32
C ASN A 10 -23.99 -2.41 0.50
N GLY A 11 -23.48 -2.92 -0.61
CA GLY A 11 -22.48 -3.98 -0.62
C GLY A 11 -21.27 -3.54 0.22
N TRP A 12 -20.92 -4.35 1.17
CA TRP A 12 -19.77 -4.18 2.06
C TRP A 12 -18.49 -4.13 1.25
N GLY A 13 -17.78 -3.04 1.33
CA GLY A 13 -16.62 -2.63 0.58
C GLY A 13 -16.90 -1.23 0.06
N GLY A 14 -16.43 -0.19 0.73
CA GLY A 14 -16.74 1.20 0.37
C GLY A 14 -16.28 1.54 -1.05
N LEU A 15 -16.87 2.56 -1.67
CA LEU A 15 -16.51 3.09 -3.00
C LEU A 15 -14.99 3.25 -3.18
N TRP A 16 -14.26 3.55 -2.13
CA TRP A 16 -12.82 3.76 -2.14
C TRP A 16 -12.01 2.46 -2.39
N THR A 17 -12.51 1.28 -1.94
CA THR A 17 -11.86 0.00 -2.25
C THR A 17 -11.89 -0.26 -3.75
N GLU A 18 -13.04 -0.06 -4.39
CA GLU A 18 -13.17 -0.19 -5.83
C GLU A 18 -12.27 0.82 -6.55
N GLN A 19 -12.21 2.07 -6.08
CA GLN A 19 -11.33 3.09 -6.65
C GLN A 19 -9.86 2.67 -6.62
N LYS A 20 -9.40 2.12 -5.48
CA LYS A 20 -8.03 1.59 -5.33
C LYS A 20 -7.78 0.43 -6.28
N LEU A 21 -8.65 -0.58 -6.23
CA LEU A 21 -8.50 -1.80 -7.04
C LEU A 21 -8.53 -1.50 -8.53
N ASP A 22 -9.46 -0.68 -8.97
CA ASP A 22 -9.54 -0.26 -10.36
C ASP A 22 -8.33 0.58 -10.80
N CYS A 23 -7.82 1.46 -9.93
CA CYS A 23 -6.61 2.23 -10.19
C CYS A 23 -5.42 1.28 -10.42
N PHE A 24 -5.25 0.33 -9.52
CA PHE A 24 -4.18 -0.65 -9.60
C PHE A 24 -4.34 -1.58 -10.81
N GLU A 25 -5.54 -2.10 -11.07
CA GLU A 25 -5.83 -2.95 -12.22
C GLU A 25 -5.50 -2.25 -13.55
N ASN A 26 -5.87 -0.96 -13.70
CA ASN A 26 -5.52 -0.19 -14.90
C ASN A 26 -4.01 -0.01 -15.04
N TYR A 27 -3.30 0.16 -13.92
CA TYR A 27 -1.85 0.20 -13.95
C TYR A 27 -1.25 -1.15 -14.38
N VAL A 28 -1.74 -2.27 -13.83
CA VAL A 28 -1.30 -3.62 -14.21
C VAL A 28 -1.51 -3.88 -15.69
N LYS A 29 -2.65 -3.46 -16.25
CA LYS A 29 -2.92 -3.54 -17.71
C LYS A 29 -1.87 -2.79 -18.54
N ALA A 30 -1.58 -1.55 -18.15
CA ALA A 30 -0.57 -0.73 -18.84
C ALA A 30 0.84 -1.33 -18.66
N TYR A 31 1.18 -1.78 -17.44
CA TYR A 31 2.43 -2.44 -17.13
C TYR A 31 2.63 -3.68 -18.02
N LEU A 32 1.68 -4.61 -18.03
CA LEU A 32 1.78 -5.83 -18.83
C LEU A 32 1.85 -5.53 -20.34
N THR A 33 1.10 -4.55 -20.83
CA THR A 33 1.16 -4.14 -22.23
C THR A 33 2.56 -3.68 -22.62
N ILE A 34 3.16 -2.79 -21.84
CA ILE A 34 4.50 -2.26 -22.12
C ILE A 34 5.56 -3.34 -21.94
N MET A 35 5.51 -4.06 -20.80
CA MET A 35 6.51 -5.06 -20.50
C MET A 35 6.50 -6.19 -21.53
N ASN A 36 5.33 -6.62 -22.01
CA ASN A 36 5.20 -7.66 -23.02
C ASN A 36 5.74 -7.22 -24.40
N ALA A 37 5.59 -5.95 -24.76
CA ALA A 37 6.15 -5.42 -26.00
C ALA A 37 7.68 -5.49 -26.06
N TYR A 38 8.35 -5.51 -24.91
CA TYR A 38 9.80 -5.47 -24.81
C TYR A 38 10.44 -6.69 -24.15
N ARG A 39 9.65 -7.59 -23.54
CA ARG A 39 10.20 -8.68 -22.71
C ARG A 39 11.11 -9.64 -23.46
N GLU A 40 10.81 -9.97 -24.71
CA GLU A 40 11.65 -10.83 -25.55
C GLU A 40 12.96 -10.13 -25.90
N LYS A 41 12.89 -8.88 -26.35
CA LYS A 41 14.04 -8.06 -26.72
C LYS A 41 15.06 -7.92 -25.59
N TYR A 42 14.55 -7.75 -24.35
CA TYR A 42 15.38 -7.50 -23.17
C TYR A 42 15.47 -8.71 -22.24
N HIS A 43 14.93 -9.87 -22.65
CA HIS A 43 14.91 -11.09 -21.87
C HIS A 43 14.36 -10.89 -20.44
N TRP A 44 13.22 -10.19 -20.31
CA TRP A 44 12.61 -9.93 -19.01
C TRP A 44 11.77 -11.11 -18.51
N LYS A 45 11.90 -11.39 -17.20
CA LYS A 45 11.00 -12.24 -16.42
C LYS A 45 10.23 -11.36 -15.44
N LEU A 46 8.91 -11.37 -15.54
CA LEU A 46 8.03 -10.51 -14.76
C LEU A 46 7.60 -11.23 -13.48
N ILE A 47 7.74 -10.54 -12.34
CA ILE A 47 7.28 -10.98 -11.03
C ILE A 47 6.16 -10.06 -10.57
N TYR A 48 5.05 -10.64 -10.12
CA TYR A 48 4.07 -9.97 -9.29
C TYR A 48 4.28 -10.38 -7.84
N PHE A 49 4.44 -9.40 -6.97
CA PHE A 49 4.61 -9.61 -5.54
C PHE A 49 3.53 -8.83 -4.80
N ASP A 50 2.70 -9.55 -4.05
CA ASP A 50 1.64 -8.99 -3.20
C ASP A 50 1.99 -9.30 -1.73
N GLY A 51 2.38 -8.27 -0.98
CA GLY A 51 2.82 -8.41 0.41
C GLY A 51 1.69 -8.62 1.41
N PHE A 52 0.42 -8.41 1.00
CA PHE A 52 -0.77 -8.50 1.84
C PHE A 52 -1.95 -9.07 1.04
N ALA A 53 -1.79 -10.27 0.53
CA ALA A 53 -2.69 -10.82 -0.48
C ALA A 53 -4.10 -11.14 0.03
N GLY A 54 -4.30 -11.26 1.36
CA GLY A 54 -5.58 -11.59 1.95
C GLY A 54 -6.12 -12.95 1.52
N CYS A 55 -7.41 -13.17 1.74
CA CYS A 55 -8.08 -14.41 1.33
C CYS A 55 -8.70 -14.34 -0.09
N GLY A 56 -8.60 -13.20 -0.74
CA GLY A 56 -9.19 -13.00 -2.07
C GLY A 56 -10.73 -12.96 -2.10
N ASP A 57 -11.41 -13.08 -0.98
CA ASP A 57 -12.87 -13.09 -0.88
C ASP A 57 -13.43 -11.83 -0.25
N ARG A 58 -14.48 -11.28 -0.86
CA ARG A 58 -15.42 -10.35 -0.20
C ARG A 58 -16.45 -11.11 0.65
N ALA A 59 -16.11 -12.30 1.14
CA ALA A 59 -17.06 -13.09 1.92
C ALA A 59 -17.45 -12.32 3.17
N LYS A 60 -18.76 -12.20 3.38
CA LYS A 60 -19.38 -11.85 4.66
C LYS A 60 -18.66 -12.64 5.74
N GLN A 61 -17.67 -12.07 6.40
CA GLN A 61 -17.24 -12.61 7.67
C GLN A 61 -18.48 -12.53 8.56
N LYS A 62 -19.07 -13.70 8.82
CA LYS A 62 -20.09 -13.84 9.86
C LYS A 62 -19.55 -13.10 11.06
N GLU A 63 -20.37 -12.24 11.60
CA GLU A 63 -20.18 -11.51 12.85
C GLU A 63 -19.42 -12.36 13.87
N ALA A 64 -18.10 -12.27 13.84
CA ALA A 64 -17.31 -12.60 15.00
C ALA A 64 -17.54 -11.42 15.93
N GLU A 65 -18.48 -11.64 16.83
CA GLU A 65 -18.87 -10.83 17.97
C GLU A 65 -17.87 -9.73 18.30
N GLY A 66 -18.22 -8.46 17.98
CA GLY A 66 -17.80 -7.26 18.71
C GLY A 66 -16.33 -7.00 19.01
N LYS A 67 -15.40 -7.84 18.58
CA LYS A 67 -13.98 -7.69 18.88
C LYS A 67 -13.32 -6.80 17.84
N THR A 68 -13.09 -5.58 18.22
CA THR A 68 -12.16 -4.66 17.56
C THR A 68 -10.79 -5.30 17.52
N ILE A 69 -10.21 -5.51 16.32
CA ILE A 69 -8.84 -5.99 16.22
C ILE A 69 -7.94 -4.81 16.59
N ASP A 70 -7.29 -4.96 17.72
CA ASP A 70 -6.27 -4.04 18.19
C ASP A 70 -4.96 -4.34 17.47
N ILE A 71 -4.70 -3.63 16.36
CA ILE A 71 -3.47 -3.82 15.55
C ILE A 71 -2.24 -3.28 16.29
N PHE A 72 -2.44 -2.48 17.34
CA PHE A 72 -1.37 -1.81 18.09
C PHE A 72 -1.45 -2.03 19.60
N GLY A 73 -2.27 -3.02 20.04
CA GLY A 73 -2.46 -3.25 21.48
C GLY A 73 -3.42 -2.26 22.16
N GLN A 74 -3.81 -1.14 21.53
CA GLN A 74 -4.74 -0.14 22.09
C GLN A 74 -5.38 0.80 21.05
N GLY A 75 -5.68 0.37 19.85
CA GLY A 75 -6.32 1.21 18.86
C GLY A 75 -7.36 0.49 18.01
N SER A 76 -8.63 0.81 18.15
CA SER A 76 -9.69 0.18 17.37
C SER A 76 -9.63 0.60 15.91
N VAL A 77 -9.33 -0.32 15.02
CA VAL A 77 -9.67 -0.20 13.59
C VAL A 77 -11.16 -0.48 13.47
N THR A 78 -11.91 0.36 12.76
CA THR A 78 -13.33 0.14 12.57
C THR A 78 -13.56 -1.09 11.68
N LYS A 79 -14.72 -1.77 11.83
CA LYS A 79 -15.09 -2.90 10.97
C LYS A 79 -15.01 -2.53 9.47
N GLU A 80 -15.23 -1.26 9.11
CA GLU A 80 -15.12 -0.74 7.76
C GLU A 80 -13.68 -0.78 7.24
N ASP A 81 -12.70 -0.53 8.09
CA ASP A 81 -11.28 -0.53 7.73
C ASP A 81 -10.73 -1.95 7.46
N MET A 82 -11.38 -2.99 7.97
CA MET A 82 -10.93 -4.39 7.85
C MET A 82 -11.40 -5.09 6.56
N HIS A 83 -12.48 -4.62 5.91
CA HIS A 83 -13.04 -5.25 4.70
C HIS A 83 -12.33 -4.87 3.40
N LEU A 84 -11.24 -4.17 3.48
CA LEU A 84 -10.61 -3.40 2.43
C LEU A 84 -9.65 -4.15 1.53
N TYR A 85 -9.26 -5.34 1.93
CA TYR A 85 -8.06 -5.98 1.39
C TYR A 85 -8.35 -7.14 0.45
N GLU A 86 -9.59 -7.24 -0.05
CA GLU A 86 -10.00 -8.37 -0.85
C GLU A 86 -10.07 -8.03 -2.35
N GLY A 87 -9.35 -8.78 -3.17
CA GLY A 87 -9.57 -8.78 -4.61
C GLY A 87 -8.41 -8.36 -5.52
N ALA A 88 -7.32 -7.76 -5.02
CA ALA A 88 -6.19 -7.37 -5.86
C ALA A 88 -5.55 -8.58 -6.55
N ALA A 89 -5.27 -9.64 -5.79
CA ALA A 89 -4.66 -10.88 -6.30
C ALA A 89 -5.47 -11.50 -7.44
N GLU A 90 -6.79 -11.64 -7.27
CA GLU A 90 -7.65 -12.22 -8.30
C GLU A 90 -7.75 -11.32 -9.54
N ARG A 91 -7.88 -10.00 -9.36
CA ARG A 91 -7.92 -9.05 -10.48
C ARG A 91 -6.65 -9.12 -11.32
N VAL A 92 -5.49 -9.19 -10.67
CA VAL A 92 -4.20 -9.32 -11.37
C VAL A 92 -4.10 -10.63 -12.11
N VAL A 93 -4.53 -11.74 -11.50
CA VAL A 93 -4.50 -13.06 -12.13
C VAL A 93 -5.46 -13.12 -13.34
N LYS A 94 -6.62 -12.50 -13.27
CA LYS A 94 -7.56 -12.42 -14.40
C LYS A 94 -6.98 -11.70 -15.62
N LEU A 95 -6.00 -10.83 -15.44
CA LEU A 95 -5.30 -10.14 -16.52
C LEU A 95 -4.22 -11.00 -17.20
N ASP A 96 -3.93 -12.18 -16.64
CA ASP A 96 -2.91 -13.13 -17.15
C ASP A 96 -3.36 -13.82 -18.45
N LYS A 97 -4.16 -13.15 -19.25
CA LYS A 97 -4.76 -13.74 -20.46
C LYS A 97 -3.76 -14.03 -21.57
N MET A 98 -2.55 -13.42 -21.60
CA MET A 98 -1.43 -13.74 -22.49
C MET A 98 -0.57 -12.52 -22.85
N PRO A 99 0.73 -12.60 -22.70
CA PRO A 99 1.48 -13.29 -21.68
C PRO A 99 1.48 -12.48 -20.37
N GLY A 100 1.10 -13.11 -19.25
CA GLY A 100 1.06 -12.50 -17.93
C GLY A 100 2.42 -12.47 -17.20
N PHE A 101 2.38 -12.45 -15.88
CA PHE A 101 3.57 -12.57 -15.07
C PHE A 101 4.18 -13.97 -15.16
N ASN A 102 5.51 -14.05 -15.10
CA ASN A 102 6.21 -15.32 -15.03
C ASN A 102 6.09 -15.98 -13.66
N TYR A 103 5.99 -15.14 -12.61
CA TYR A 103 5.90 -15.62 -11.24
C TYR A 103 4.96 -14.73 -10.43
N TYR A 104 4.19 -15.36 -9.54
CA TYR A 104 3.31 -14.73 -8.58
C TYR A 104 3.74 -15.10 -7.16
N TYR A 105 3.86 -14.12 -6.30
CA TYR A 105 4.13 -14.27 -4.87
C TYR A 105 3.01 -13.60 -4.11
N PHE A 106 2.24 -14.40 -3.38
CA PHE A 106 1.17 -13.95 -2.50
C PHE A 106 1.58 -14.21 -1.06
N VAL A 107 1.69 -13.15 -0.27
CA VAL A 107 2.10 -13.21 1.13
C VAL A 107 0.94 -12.78 1.99
N ASP A 108 0.66 -13.53 3.05
CA ASP A 108 -0.24 -13.10 4.11
C ASP A 108 0.21 -13.70 5.45
N LYS A 109 0.00 -12.95 6.52
CA LYS A 109 0.38 -13.34 7.88
C LYS A 109 -0.50 -14.48 8.42
N TYR A 110 -1.71 -14.67 7.88
CA TYR A 110 -2.68 -15.64 8.33
C TYR A 110 -2.77 -16.81 7.37
N GLU A 111 -2.55 -18.02 7.88
CA GLU A 111 -2.57 -19.26 7.10
C GLU A 111 -3.92 -19.51 6.42
N ASP A 112 -5.02 -19.21 7.13
CA ASP A 112 -6.38 -19.35 6.58
C ASP A 112 -6.59 -18.46 5.35
N ASN A 113 -6.05 -17.24 5.35
CA ASN A 113 -6.11 -16.34 4.19
C ASN A 113 -5.39 -16.93 2.98
N ILE A 114 -4.18 -17.41 3.20
CA ILE A 114 -3.36 -18.02 2.13
C ILE A 114 -4.03 -19.29 1.58
N THR A 115 -4.57 -20.15 2.44
CA THR A 115 -5.28 -21.37 2.03
C THR A 115 -6.52 -21.04 1.21
N ARG A 116 -7.33 -20.08 1.65
CA ARG A 116 -8.53 -19.64 0.92
C ARG A 116 -8.18 -18.98 -0.41
N LEU A 117 -7.14 -18.13 -0.44
CA LEU A 117 -6.66 -17.52 -1.68
C LEU A 117 -6.19 -18.59 -2.67
N GLN A 118 -5.43 -19.58 -2.21
CA GLN A 118 -4.96 -20.69 -3.05
C GLN A 118 -6.13 -21.46 -3.66
N LEU A 119 -7.16 -21.80 -2.87
CA LEU A 119 -8.36 -22.46 -3.36
C LEU A 119 -9.09 -21.60 -4.40
N LYS A 120 -9.23 -20.31 -4.13
CA LYS A 120 -9.88 -19.37 -5.03
C LYS A 120 -9.15 -19.23 -6.37
N LEU A 121 -7.83 -19.14 -6.34
CA LEU A 121 -7.02 -18.97 -7.53
C LEU A 121 -6.74 -20.28 -8.29
N ALA A 122 -7.09 -21.46 -7.73
CA ALA A 122 -6.91 -22.75 -8.37
C ALA A 122 -7.67 -22.89 -9.71
N GLN A 123 -8.73 -22.09 -9.92
CA GLN A 123 -9.47 -22.05 -11.18
C GLN A 123 -8.70 -21.40 -12.33
N TYR A 124 -7.58 -20.72 -12.04
CA TYR A 124 -6.74 -20.07 -13.05
C TYR A 124 -5.47 -20.90 -13.30
N ASP A 125 -5.02 -21.00 -14.53
CA ASP A 125 -3.82 -21.79 -14.91
C ASP A 125 -2.50 -21.05 -14.56
N ILE A 126 -2.30 -20.77 -13.28
CA ILE A 126 -1.10 -20.11 -12.74
C ILE A 126 -0.29 -21.01 -11.79
N GLY A 127 -0.74 -22.24 -11.55
CA GLY A 127 -0.30 -23.11 -10.45
C GLY A 127 1.21 -23.20 -10.24
N LYS A 128 1.96 -23.66 -11.24
CA LYS A 128 3.44 -23.86 -11.13
C LYS A 128 4.23 -22.54 -11.00
N ARG A 129 3.63 -21.42 -11.38
CA ARG A 129 4.25 -20.08 -11.35
C ARG A 129 3.97 -19.33 -10.06
N THR A 130 3.20 -19.91 -9.16
CA THR A 130 2.67 -19.22 -7.97
C THR A 130 3.30 -19.76 -6.69
N LYS A 131 3.61 -18.84 -5.78
CA LYS A 131 4.00 -19.10 -4.40
C LYS A 131 2.99 -18.45 -3.46
N TYR A 132 2.40 -19.26 -2.60
CA TYR A 132 1.54 -18.83 -1.52
C TYR A 132 2.34 -18.93 -0.22
N LEU A 133 2.58 -17.80 0.45
CA LEU A 133 3.51 -17.70 1.57
C LEU A 133 2.76 -17.27 2.83
N HIS A 134 2.57 -18.19 3.76
CA HIS A 134 2.17 -17.87 5.12
C HIS A 134 3.39 -17.31 5.85
N SER A 135 3.53 -15.99 5.86
CA SER A 135 4.75 -15.31 6.35
C SER A 135 4.48 -13.83 6.67
N ASP A 136 5.41 -13.22 7.39
CA ASP A 136 5.43 -11.78 7.61
C ASP A 136 5.88 -11.02 6.35
N ALA A 137 5.16 -9.94 6.01
CA ALA A 137 5.42 -9.15 4.81
C ALA A 137 6.81 -8.49 4.84
N ASN A 138 7.25 -7.94 5.99
CA ASN A 138 8.57 -7.32 6.11
C ASN A 138 9.68 -8.34 5.81
N TYR A 139 9.53 -9.54 6.34
CA TYR A 139 10.49 -10.63 6.09
C TYR A 139 10.56 -11.00 4.60
N GLU A 140 9.41 -11.18 3.94
CA GLU A 140 9.37 -11.59 2.53
C GLU A 140 9.82 -10.46 1.58
N ILE A 141 9.57 -9.19 1.93
CA ILE A 141 10.10 -8.04 1.18
C ILE A 141 11.63 -8.02 1.24
N CYS A 142 12.22 -8.23 2.42
CA CYS A 142 13.67 -8.32 2.57
C CYS A 142 14.25 -9.49 1.75
N ARG A 143 13.55 -10.64 1.69
CA ARG A 143 13.94 -11.77 0.84
C ARG A 143 13.87 -11.43 -0.65
N LEU A 144 12.79 -10.76 -1.08
CA LEU A 144 12.67 -10.27 -2.45
C LEU A 144 13.82 -9.31 -2.80
N ALA A 145 14.10 -8.35 -1.93
CA ALA A 145 15.19 -7.39 -2.13
C ALA A 145 16.57 -8.08 -2.25
N LYS A 146 16.83 -9.08 -1.40
CA LYS A 146 18.04 -9.90 -1.47
C LYS A 146 18.13 -10.66 -2.80
N PHE A 147 17.05 -11.34 -3.21
CA PHE A 147 16.97 -12.03 -4.50
C PHE A 147 17.28 -11.08 -5.67
N MET A 148 16.65 -9.88 -5.69
CA MET A 148 16.87 -8.90 -6.76
C MET A 148 18.30 -8.35 -6.77
N LYS A 149 18.94 -8.20 -5.60
CA LYS A 149 20.36 -7.81 -5.49
C LYS A 149 21.27 -8.89 -6.09
N GLU A 150 21.04 -10.14 -5.73
CA GLU A 150 21.80 -11.28 -6.26
C GLU A 150 21.59 -11.44 -7.78
N ASP A 151 20.36 -11.24 -8.27
CA ASP A 151 20.06 -11.25 -9.70
C ASP A 151 20.82 -10.14 -10.43
N ALA A 152 20.87 -8.92 -9.88
CA ALA A 152 21.62 -7.82 -10.48
C ALA A 152 23.14 -8.13 -10.63
N VAL A 153 23.74 -8.82 -9.65
CA VAL A 153 25.16 -9.28 -9.74
C VAL A 153 25.31 -10.35 -10.82
N ARG A 154 24.39 -11.30 -10.88
CA ARG A 154 24.44 -12.39 -11.88
C ARG A 154 24.27 -11.93 -13.32
N ARG A 155 23.69 -10.73 -13.56
CA ARG A 155 23.56 -10.13 -14.89
C ARG A 155 24.89 -9.84 -15.57
N THR A 156 25.96 -9.73 -14.81
CA THR A 156 27.31 -9.50 -15.34
C THR A 156 27.98 -10.76 -15.85
N THR A 157 27.34 -11.93 -15.68
CA THR A 157 27.87 -13.23 -16.15
C THR A 157 27.21 -13.65 -17.47
N PRO A 158 27.99 -14.19 -18.45
CA PRO A 158 27.48 -14.57 -19.77
C PRO A 158 26.36 -15.63 -19.76
N ASP A 159 26.24 -16.40 -18.69
CA ASP A 159 25.39 -17.59 -18.62
C ASP A 159 23.92 -17.32 -18.19
N LYS A 160 23.53 -16.07 -17.98
CA LYS A 160 22.15 -15.77 -17.60
C LYS A 160 21.43 -14.88 -18.61
N PRO A 161 20.48 -15.48 -19.34
CA PRO A 161 19.82 -14.80 -20.46
C PRO A 161 18.68 -13.87 -20.05
N PHE A 162 18.30 -13.72 -18.75
CA PHE A 162 17.11 -12.93 -18.41
C PHE A 162 17.28 -12.07 -17.15
N HIS A 163 16.45 -11.01 -17.08
CA HIS A 163 16.41 -10.03 -16.01
C HIS A 163 15.02 -10.02 -15.38
N TYR A 164 14.98 -9.97 -14.05
CA TYR A 164 13.70 -9.88 -13.34
C TYR A 164 13.24 -8.42 -13.22
N LYS A 165 11.96 -8.22 -13.47
CA LYS A 165 11.22 -6.98 -13.26
C LYS A 165 10.08 -7.28 -12.33
N THR A 166 9.91 -6.50 -11.27
CA THR A 166 8.90 -6.77 -10.26
C THR A 166 7.88 -5.65 -10.23
N LEU A 167 6.61 -6.03 -10.23
CA LEU A 167 5.52 -5.17 -9.78
C LEU A 167 5.17 -5.60 -8.35
N CYS A 168 5.39 -4.70 -7.40
CA CYS A 168 5.20 -4.91 -5.97
C CYS A 168 3.99 -4.13 -5.48
N LEU A 169 3.02 -4.81 -4.90
CA LEU A 169 1.89 -4.23 -4.19
C LEU A 169 2.06 -4.43 -2.69
N LEU A 170 2.03 -3.34 -1.94
CA LEU A 170 2.01 -3.34 -0.48
C LEU A 170 0.73 -2.65 -0.01
N ASP A 171 -0.17 -3.46 0.50
CA ASP A 171 -1.49 -3.05 0.99
C ASP A 171 -1.62 -3.35 2.49
N PRO A 172 -0.80 -2.69 3.35
CA PRO A 172 -0.63 -3.06 4.74
C PRO A 172 -1.86 -2.78 5.60
N PHE A 173 -2.07 -3.61 6.61
CA PHE A 173 -2.97 -3.29 7.72
C PHE A 173 -2.31 -2.23 8.61
N GLY A 174 -2.81 -0.99 8.55
CA GLY A 174 -2.25 0.09 9.34
C GLY A 174 -0.76 0.33 9.03
N MET A 175 0.03 0.55 10.08
CA MET A 175 1.47 0.81 10.00
C MET A 175 2.32 -0.48 10.12
N SER A 176 1.90 -1.58 9.48
CA SER A 176 2.56 -2.88 9.63
C SER A 176 3.80 -3.06 8.75
N ILE A 177 4.12 -2.10 7.90
CA ILE A 177 5.38 -2.06 7.16
C ILE A 177 6.35 -1.12 7.86
N ASP A 178 7.51 -1.63 8.20
CA ASP A 178 8.61 -0.85 8.74
C ASP A 178 9.35 -0.12 7.61
N TRP A 179 9.75 1.13 7.86
CA TRP A 179 10.48 1.92 6.88
C TRP A 179 11.78 1.26 6.45
N ASP A 180 12.51 0.64 7.37
CA ASP A 180 13.76 -0.09 7.08
C ASP A 180 13.54 -1.21 6.06
N THR A 181 12.36 -1.82 6.05
CA THR A 181 11.97 -2.80 5.04
C THR A 181 11.86 -2.15 3.66
N ILE A 182 11.23 -0.97 3.56
CA ILE A 182 11.12 -0.22 2.30
C ILE A 182 12.51 0.19 1.80
N VAL A 183 13.42 0.59 2.70
CA VAL A 183 14.82 0.93 2.37
C VAL A 183 15.52 -0.21 1.63
N THR A 184 15.22 -1.47 1.95
CA THR A 184 15.83 -2.62 1.26
C THR A 184 15.48 -2.70 -0.23
N LEU A 185 14.36 -2.09 -0.65
CA LEU A 185 13.92 -2.03 -2.04
C LEU A 185 14.63 -0.97 -2.87
N ALA A 186 15.40 -0.07 -2.24
CA ALA A 186 16.15 0.97 -2.95
C ALA A 186 17.13 0.35 -3.97
N GLY A 187 17.21 0.95 -5.16
CA GLY A 187 18.09 0.49 -6.25
C GLY A 187 17.66 -0.80 -6.93
N LYS A 188 16.45 -1.32 -6.65
CA LYS A 188 15.95 -2.54 -7.29
C LYS A 188 15.09 -2.23 -8.52
N SER A 189 15.06 -3.18 -9.45
CA SER A 189 14.29 -3.07 -10.70
C SER A 189 12.82 -3.42 -10.46
N LEU A 190 12.12 -2.54 -9.74
CA LEU A 190 10.71 -2.74 -9.39
C LEU A 190 9.90 -1.44 -9.50
N ASP A 191 8.59 -1.63 -9.70
CA ASP A 191 7.57 -0.63 -9.50
C ASP A 191 6.84 -0.96 -8.21
N LEU A 192 6.85 -0.03 -7.25
CA LEU A 192 6.20 -0.16 -5.96
C LEU A 192 4.87 0.57 -5.97
N TRP A 193 3.81 -0.11 -5.58
CA TRP A 193 2.56 0.49 -5.18
C TRP A 193 2.33 0.24 -3.69
N ILE A 194 2.09 1.29 -2.92
CA ILE A 194 1.91 1.19 -1.48
C ILE A 194 0.69 1.98 -1.02
N LEU A 195 -0.14 1.34 -0.19
CA LEU A 195 -1.24 1.99 0.51
C LEU A 195 -0.74 2.55 1.84
N VAL A 196 -0.70 3.88 1.93
CA VAL A 196 -0.23 4.61 3.11
C VAL A 196 -1.42 4.99 3.98
N PRO A 197 -1.54 4.52 5.22
CA PRO A 197 -2.57 4.97 6.14
C PRO A 197 -2.34 6.42 6.53
N THR A 198 -3.34 7.29 6.33
CA THR A 198 -3.23 8.73 6.61
C THR A 198 -4.30 9.23 7.56
N GLY A 199 -5.48 8.60 7.56
CA GLY A 199 -6.63 9.01 8.36
C GLY A 199 -6.51 8.66 9.84
N SER A 200 -7.59 8.17 10.42
CA SER A 200 -7.70 7.90 11.86
C SER A 200 -6.64 6.93 12.42
N ILE A 201 -5.99 6.13 11.57
CA ILE A 201 -4.96 5.18 11.99
C ILE A 201 -3.71 5.92 12.49
N VAL A 202 -3.19 6.87 11.71
CA VAL A 202 -1.97 7.62 12.03
C VAL A 202 -2.28 8.95 12.70
N SER A 203 -3.25 9.72 12.16
CA SER A 203 -3.50 11.09 12.63
C SER A 203 -3.92 11.19 14.10
N ARG A 204 -4.54 10.15 14.66
CA ARG A 204 -4.90 10.11 16.09
C ARG A 204 -3.70 9.83 17.03
N LEU A 205 -2.58 9.35 16.49
CA LEU A 205 -1.35 9.17 17.28
C LEU A 205 -0.60 10.50 17.45
N ILE A 206 -0.95 11.49 16.65
CA ILE A 206 -0.45 12.86 16.71
C ILE A 206 -1.51 13.66 17.45
N GLN A 207 -1.32 13.87 18.75
CA GLN A 207 -2.34 14.42 19.64
C GLN A 207 -2.40 15.94 19.56
N ASN A 208 -3.51 16.53 20.01
CA ASN A 208 -3.68 17.99 19.94
C ASN A 208 -2.89 18.73 21.01
N ASP A 209 -2.47 18.03 22.07
CA ASP A 209 -1.72 18.55 23.20
C ASP A 209 -0.21 18.64 22.97
N GLY A 210 0.26 18.42 21.75
CA GLY A 210 1.68 18.44 21.41
C GLY A 210 2.41 17.11 21.65
N THR A 211 1.70 16.05 22.01
CA THR A 211 2.32 14.75 22.28
C THR A 211 2.17 13.76 21.11
N LEU A 212 3.16 12.89 20.95
CA LEU A 212 3.10 11.75 20.04
C LEU A 212 2.76 10.49 20.83
N ARG A 213 1.69 9.83 20.44
CA ARG A 213 1.32 8.53 21.01
C ARG A 213 2.04 7.42 20.27
N TYR A 214 2.70 6.51 20.99
CA TYR A 214 3.53 5.42 20.41
C TYR A 214 4.62 5.95 19.45
N PRO A 215 5.53 6.80 19.93
CA PRO A 215 6.52 7.46 19.08
C PRO A 215 7.42 6.47 18.33
N GLU A 216 7.81 5.35 18.92
CA GLU A 216 8.62 4.31 18.27
C GLU A 216 7.89 3.68 17.06
N THR A 217 6.57 3.58 17.12
CA THR A 217 5.77 3.08 16.00
C THR A 217 5.73 4.09 14.85
N LEU A 218 5.64 5.39 15.19
CA LEU A 218 5.72 6.47 14.20
C LEU A 218 7.11 6.56 13.57
N GLU A 219 8.18 6.41 14.37
CA GLU A 219 9.56 6.36 13.87
C GLU A 219 9.75 5.22 12.87
N ARG A 220 9.31 4.01 13.22
CA ARG A 220 9.38 2.86 12.30
C ARG A 220 8.55 3.05 11.04
N PHE A 221 7.40 3.71 11.16
CA PHE A 221 6.51 3.95 10.02
C PHE A 221 7.05 5.01 9.07
N PHE A 222 7.53 6.15 9.60
CA PHE A 222 8.04 7.24 8.77
C PHE A 222 9.52 7.11 8.42
N GLY A 223 10.30 6.33 9.17
CA GLY A 223 11.75 6.30 9.03
C GLY A 223 12.42 7.62 9.48
N LEU A 224 11.78 8.34 10.38
CA LEU A 224 12.23 9.63 10.89
C LEU A 224 12.34 9.58 12.42
N PRO A 225 13.31 10.31 13.02
CA PRO A 225 13.39 10.43 14.47
C PRO A 225 12.19 11.20 15.02
N GLN A 226 11.78 10.89 16.24
CA GLN A 226 10.64 11.50 16.93
C GLN A 226 10.65 13.03 16.89
N LYS A 227 11.82 13.65 17.06
CA LYS A 227 11.98 15.11 17.02
C LYS A 227 11.54 15.68 15.67
N GLU A 228 11.98 15.09 14.58
CA GLU A 228 11.62 15.54 13.23
C GLU A 228 10.13 15.32 12.94
N ILE A 229 9.57 14.19 13.36
CA ILE A 229 8.12 13.95 13.28
C ILE A 229 7.36 15.03 14.04
N HIS A 230 7.80 15.36 15.25
CA HIS A 230 7.17 16.42 16.06
C HIS A 230 7.21 17.78 15.36
N GLU A 231 8.37 18.18 14.81
CA GLU A 231 8.55 19.45 14.09
C GLU A 231 7.65 19.56 12.85
N ARG A 232 7.30 18.43 12.21
CA ARG A 232 6.40 18.40 11.04
C ARG A 232 4.93 18.55 11.39
N PHE A 233 4.54 18.14 12.59
CA PHE A 233 3.12 18.13 13.00
C PHE A 233 2.73 19.20 13.97
N TYR A 234 3.69 19.92 14.57
CA TYR A 234 3.39 20.93 15.57
C TYR A 234 4.04 22.26 15.25
N ILE A 235 3.28 23.32 15.52
CA ILE A 235 3.70 24.71 15.42
C ILE A 235 3.77 25.27 16.84
N LYS A 236 4.82 26.04 17.14
CA LYS A 236 4.94 26.81 18.35
C LYS A 236 4.48 28.23 18.08
N ASP A 237 3.40 28.62 18.69
CA ASP A 237 2.87 29.99 18.64
C ASP A 237 3.25 30.72 19.93
N GLN A 238 3.72 31.95 19.82
CA GLN A 238 3.88 32.85 20.97
C GLN A 238 2.51 33.49 21.25
N VAL A 239 1.95 33.21 22.42
CA VAL A 239 0.67 33.76 22.85
C VAL A 239 0.89 34.79 23.94
N HIS A 240 0.30 35.99 23.73
CA HIS A 240 0.22 37.04 24.74
C HIS A 240 -1.21 37.05 25.31
N ASP A 241 -1.32 36.77 26.59
CA ASP A 241 -2.59 36.85 27.28
C ASP A 241 -2.46 37.65 28.60
N LEU A 242 -3.51 37.63 29.42
CA LEU A 242 -3.54 38.32 30.72
C LEU A 242 -2.50 37.80 31.75
N PHE A 243 -1.91 36.63 31.46
CA PHE A 243 -0.92 35.98 32.34
C PHE A 243 0.52 36.17 31.87
N GLY A 244 0.73 36.86 30.73
CA GLY A 244 2.02 37.13 30.13
C GLY A 244 2.26 36.43 28.78
N GLU A 245 3.55 36.36 28.42
CA GLU A 245 3.98 35.66 27.21
C GLU A 245 4.26 34.19 27.52
N HIS A 246 3.65 33.28 26.73
CA HIS A 246 3.96 31.85 26.82
C HIS A 246 3.95 31.20 25.46
N GLU A 247 4.68 30.09 25.31
CA GLU A 247 4.62 29.27 24.09
C GLU A 247 3.43 28.31 24.17
N GLU A 248 2.59 28.31 23.13
CA GLU A 248 1.55 27.30 22.93
C GLU A 248 1.94 26.38 21.77
N ILE A 249 1.89 25.08 22.01
CA ILE A 249 2.12 24.07 20.98
C ILE A 249 0.79 23.69 20.35
N ARG A 250 0.68 23.84 19.03
CA ARG A 250 -0.54 23.53 18.32
C ARG A 250 -0.27 22.57 17.17
N LYS A 251 -1.12 21.53 17.06
CA LYS A 251 -1.10 20.61 15.93
C LYS A 251 -1.51 21.33 14.62
N VAL A 252 -0.83 21.01 13.52
CA VAL A 252 -1.19 21.50 12.19
C VAL A 252 -2.59 21.05 11.80
N LYS A 253 -3.37 21.91 11.14
CA LYS A 253 -4.78 21.64 10.78
C LYS A 253 -4.91 20.53 9.72
N ASN A 254 -3.94 20.44 8.81
CA ASN A 254 -3.90 19.49 7.68
C ASN A 254 -3.04 18.26 7.96
N SER A 255 -3.06 17.75 9.20
CA SER A 255 -2.18 16.64 9.62
C SER A 255 -2.31 15.36 8.77
N ILE A 256 -3.48 15.12 8.14
CA ILE A 256 -3.69 13.97 7.25
C ILE A 256 -2.90 14.14 5.95
N GLU A 257 -2.92 15.33 5.38
CA GLU A 257 -2.14 15.69 4.18
C GLU A 257 -0.64 15.61 4.47
N VAL A 258 -0.22 16.17 5.61
CA VAL A 258 1.19 16.12 6.07
C VAL A 258 1.71 14.68 6.21
N ILE A 259 0.88 13.73 6.70
CA ILE A 259 1.28 12.31 6.75
C ILE A 259 1.60 11.80 5.34
N SER A 260 0.74 12.09 4.37
CA SER A 260 0.94 11.67 2.98
C SER A 260 2.17 12.32 2.35
N GLU A 261 2.38 13.61 2.60
CA GLU A 261 3.53 14.38 2.11
C GLU A 261 4.84 13.83 2.64
N ILE A 262 4.96 13.62 3.96
CA ILE A 262 6.15 13.04 4.58
C ILE A 262 6.46 11.68 3.97
N TYR A 263 5.45 10.81 3.82
CA TYR A 263 5.68 9.47 3.27
C TYR A 263 6.13 9.51 1.81
N CYS A 264 5.57 10.42 0.99
CA CYS A 264 6.02 10.62 -0.39
C CYS A 264 7.43 11.22 -0.46
N GLU A 265 7.78 12.16 0.41
CA GLU A 265 9.13 12.73 0.51
C GLU A 265 10.14 11.63 0.87
N GLN A 266 9.83 10.81 1.88
CA GLN A 266 10.68 9.68 2.26
C GLN A 266 10.85 8.68 1.12
N LEU A 267 9.77 8.31 0.42
CA LEU A 267 9.90 7.48 -0.78
C LEU A 267 10.78 8.14 -1.85
N GLY A 268 10.73 9.45 -1.98
CA GLY A 268 11.58 10.24 -2.89
C GLY A 268 13.08 10.17 -2.56
N THR A 269 13.46 9.83 -1.31
CA THR A 269 14.87 9.58 -0.95
C THR A 269 15.39 8.24 -1.48
N LEU A 270 14.47 7.29 -1.72
CA LEU A 270 14.79 5.92 -2.14
C LEU A 270 14.56 5.68 -3.62
N PHE A 271 13.55 6.33 -4.20
CA PHE A 271 13.12 6.18 -5.58
C PHE A 271 13.20 7.53 -6.30
N PRO A 272 13.84 7.61 -7.47
CA PRO A 272 13.97 8.87 -8.21
C PRO A 272 12.64 9.41 -8.74
N TYR A 273 11.60 8.55 -8.80
CA TYR A 273 10.27 8.95 -9.26
C TYR A 273 9.21 8.42 -8.31
N VAL A 274 8.38 9.33 -7.81
CA VAL A 274 7.21 9.06 -6.94
C VAL A 274 6.04 9.85 -7.50
N THR A 275 4.82 9.33 -7.39
CA THR A 275 3.61 10.09 -7.76
C THR A 275 3.50 11.34 -6.89
N ASN A 276 3.46 12.51 -7.52
CA ASN A 276 3.41 13.80 -6.83
C ASN A 276 2.02 14.11 -6.24
N LYS A 277 0.98 13.47 -6.78
CA LYS A 277 -0.40 13.53 -6.28
C LYS A 277 -0.90 12.10 -6.14
N PRO A 278 -0.74 11.47 -4.97
CA PRO A 278 -1.23 10.11 -4.75
C PRO A 278 -2.76 10.05 -4.85
N LEU A 279 -3.31 8.85 -5.06
CA LEU A 279 -4.75 8.65 -5.02
C LEU A 279 -5.21 8.71 -3.57
N VAL A 280 -5.91 9.79 -3.21
CA VAL A 280 -6.49 9.95 -1.88
C VAL A 280 -7.79 9.16 -1.81
N LEU A 281 -7.84 8.20 -0.92
CA LEU A 281 -9.01 7.37 -0.67
C LEU A 281 -9.75 7.90 0.56
N LYS A 282 -11.07 8.06 0.42
CA LYS A 282 -11.92 8.68 1.44
C LYS A 282 -12.99 7.70 1.90
N ASN A 283 -13.35 7.78 3.17
CA ASN A 283 -14.48 7.03 3.72
C ASN A 283 -15.83 7.61 3.27
N SER A 284 -16.92 6.99 3.73
CA SER A 284 -18.31 7.43 3.44
C SER A 284 -18.62 8.88 3.89
N ASN A 285 -17.86 9.39 4.85
CA ASN A 285 -17.97 10.77 5.34
C ASN A 285 -17.04 11.75 4.60
N ASN A 286 -16.50 11.35 3.45
CA ASN A 286 -15.56 12.12 2.64
C ASN A 286 -14.25 12.51 3.38
N VAL A 287 -13.90 11.80 4.45
CA VAL A 287 -12.65 11.99 5.20
C VAL A 287 -11.55 11.14 4.57
N PRO A 288 -10.37 11.71 4.25
CA PRO A 288 -9.23 10.94 3.77
C PRO A 288 -8.78 9.90 4.80
N ILE A 289 -8.58 8.68 4.33
CA ILE A 289 -8.16 7.55 5.19
C ILE A 289 -6.86 6.91 4.74
N PHE A 290 -6.60 6.91 3.43
CA PHE A 290 -5.38 6.38 2.84
C PHE A 290 -4.91 7.23 1.67
N SER A 291 -3.62 7.14 1.39
CA SER A 291 -2.99 7.63 0.15
C SER A 291 -2.37 6.44 -0.58
N PHE A 292 -2.76 6.21 -1.83
CA PHE A 292 -2.21 5.13 -2.64
C PHE A 292 -1.13 5.71 -3.56
N VAL A 293 0.11 5.32 -3.32
CA VAL A 293 1.32 5.93 -3.87
C VAL A 293 2.02 4.95 -4.81
N CYS A 294 2.54 5.45 -5.93
CA CYS A 294 3.43 4.69 -6.80
C CYS A 294 4.84 5.28 -6.77
N ALA A 295 5.86 4.43 -6.63
CA ALA A 295 7.26 4.79 -6.68
C ALA A 295 8.03 3.83 -7.60
N SER A 296 8.97 4.33 -8.39
CA SER A 296 9.75 3.53 -9.34
C SER A 296 11.08 4.19 -9.71
N TYR A 297 11.99 3.38 -10.23
CA TYR A 297 13.19 3.86 -10.94
C TYR A 297 12.91 4.22 -12.40
N ASN A 298 11.69 3.97 -12.90
CA ASN A 298 11.29 4.29 -14.27
C ASN A 298 10.32 5.48 -14.29
N GLN A 299 10.74 6.59 -14.88
CA GLN A 299 9.91 7.79 -15.02
C GLN A 299 8.58 7.51 -15.74
N THR A 300 8.61 6.68 -16.78
CA THR A 300 7.41 6.34 -17.55
C THR A 300 6.38 5.61 -16.70
N ALA A 301 6.84 4.70 -15.82
CA ALA A 301 5.97 3.97 -14.89
C ALA A 301 5.17 4.96 -14.01
N VAL A 302 5.86 5.92 -13.39
CA VAL A 302 5.22 6.89 -12.50
C VAL A 302 4.35 7.90 -13.28
N LYS A 303 4.75 8.30 -14.50
CA LYS A 303 3.88 9.12 -15.37
C LYS A 303 2.55 8.43 -15.68
N ILE A 304 2.59 7.15 -16.02
CA ILE A 304 1.39 6.35 -16.27
C ILE A 304 0.54 6.22 -15.01
N ALA A 305 1.17 5.91 -13.87
CA ALA A 305 0.49 5.87 -12.58
C ALA A 305 -0.23 7.19 -12.28
N GLN A 306 0.45 8.32 -12.44
CA GLN A 306 -0.12 9.65 -12.21
C GLN A 306 -1.29 9.95 -13.14
N GLN A 307 -1.20 9.59 -14.43
CA GLN A 307 -2.30 9.77 -15.37
C GLN A 307 -3.55 8.96 -14.97
N ILE A 308 -3.35 7.72 -14.53
CA ILE A 308 -4.45 6.85 -14.06
C ILE A 308 -5.08 7.45 -12.80
N ILE A 309 -4.27 7.89 -11.84
CA ILE A 309 -4.74 8.54 -10.61
C ILE A 309 -5.56 9.79 -10.93
N THR A 310 -5.03 10.67 -11.77
CA THR A 310 -5.70 11.95 -12.11
C THR A 310 -7.07 11.72 -12.77
N LYS A 311 -7.19 10.73 -13.65
CA LYS A 311 -8.48 10.37 -14.28
C LYS A 311 -9.54 9.87 -13.30
N ARG A 312 -9.14 9.47 -12.10
CA ARG A 312 -10.04 8.94 -11.07
C ARG A 312 -10.42 9.95 -10.00
N GLN A 313 -9.67 11.03 -9.89
CA GLN A 313 -9.94 12.13 -8.95
C GLN A 313 -10.83 13.22 -9.55
N ASN A 314 -10.95 13.24 -10.89
CA ASN A 314 -11.87 14.10 -11.66
C ASN A 314 -13.18 13.35 -11.96
#